data_4803854377c8145f4344ded89dc13bf2
#
_entry.id   4803854377c8145f4344ded89dc13bf2
#
_cell.length_a   1.000
_cell.length_b   1.000
_cell.length_c   1.000
_cell.angle_alpha   90.00
_cell.angle_beta   90.00
_cell.angle_gamma   90.00
#
_symmetry.space_group_name_H-M   'P 1'
#
loop_
_entity.id
_entity.type
_entity.pdbx_description
1 polymer ?
#
loop_
_entity_poly.entity_id
_entity_poly.type
_entity_poly.pdbx_seq_one_letter_code
_entity_poly.pdbx_strand_id
1 'polypeptide(L)'
;MQEQPQPHCPNCGAPAPFRGTAVSLVCEYCNSTIVRRGVDIKLIGQVSALVDNGSPIVLGSRGRFKGTPFEVAGRLQVEHGRGSWNEWFINLADGNSGWLADAMGQFAIVLPKNRQVVAGRVPPYANVSVNSTIVIDGIPAVVVDRRAASYKGAEGILPFEAEPGMLFHGVDLRGHKGEFFSLDYGTDPNHNSPLPYIGEAITLADVGLHPLRPFKGWRRPAPAGAPSPQG
;
A
#
# COMPACT_ATOMS: atom_id res chain seq x y z
N MET A 1 -6.29 28.01 -19.89
CA MET A 1 -5.87 26.65 -19.51
C MET A 1 -6.82 25.70 -20.23
N GLN A 2 -6.34 24.98 -21.25
CA GLN A 2 -7.16 23.98 -21.94
C GLN A 2 -7.33 22.80 -20.98
N GLU A 3 -8.56 22.50 -20.56
CA GLU A 3 -8.89 21.25 -19.89
C GLU A 3 -8.48 20.10 -20.81
N GLN A 4 -7.51 19.31 -20.38
CA GLN A 4 -7.19 18.06 -21.09
C GLN A 4 -8.43 17.16 -21.03
N PRO A 5 -8.87 16.58 -22.15
CA PRO A 5 -10.04 15.73 -22.17
C PRO A 5 -9.84 14.58 -21.16
N GLN A 6 -10.83 14.40 -20.30
CA GLN A 6 -10.82 13.32 -19.30
C GLN A 6 -10.73 11.99 -20.04
N PRO A 7 -9.75 11.14 -19.69
CA PRO A 7 -9.62 9.86 -20.34
C PRO A 7 -10.80 8.92 -20.03
N HIS A 8 -11.08 8.02 -20.96
CA HIS A 8 -12.18 7.04 -20.86
C HIS A 8 -11.64 5.63 -20.89
N CYS A 9 -12.36 4.70 -20.24
CA CYS A 9 -12.03 3.29 -20.25
C CYS A 9 -12.13 2.71 -21.66
N PRO A 10 -11.08 2.11 -22.23
CA PRO A 10 -11.11 1.55 -23.57
C PRO A 10 -12.07 0.36 -23.72
N ASN A 11 -12.47 -0.28 -22.61
CA ASN A 11 -13.36 -1.44 -22.61
C ASN A 11 -14.85 -1.04 -22.56
N CYS A 12 -15.24 -0.11 -21.68
CA CYS A 12 -16.65 0.22 -21.46
C CYS A 12 -17.02 1.69 -21.74
N GLY A 13 -16.06 2.54 -22.07
CA GLY A 13 -16.29 3.96 -22.33
C GLY A 13 -16.54 4.84 -21.11
N ALA A 14 -16.54 4.29 -19.91
CA ALA A 14 -16.74 5.07 -18.68
C ALA A 14 -15.57 6.02 -18.41
N PRO A 15 -15.78 7.16 -17.71
CA PRO A 15 -14.68 8.04 -17.31
C PRO A 15 -13.59 7.30 -16.52
N ALA A 16 -12.33 7.58 -16.84
CA ALA A 16 -11.16 6.97 -16.22
C ALA A 16 -10.23 8.06 -15.65
N PRO A 17 -10.55 8.67 -14.50
CA PRO A 17 -9.86 9.83 -13.98
C PRO A 17 -8.52 9.42 -13.33
N PHE A 18 -7.43 9.46 -14.08
CA PHE A 18 -6.09 9.34 -13.51
C PHE A 18 -5.75 10.60 -12.71
N ARG A 19 -5.35 10.44 -11.46
CA ARG A 19 -4.96 11.55 -10.57
C ARG A 19 -3.49 11.43 -10.17
N GLY A 20 -2.82 12.56 -10.05
CA GLY A 20 -1.43 12.63 -9.58
C GLY A 20 -0.47 11.76 -10.40
N THR A 21 0.34 10.99 -9.71
CA THR A 21 1.35 10.08 -10.27
C THR A 21 0.81 8.71 -10.66
N ALA A 22 -0.52 8.53 -10.72
CA ALA A 22 -1.15 7.27 -11.06
C ALA A 22 -0.68 6.74 -12.42
N VAL A 23 -0.21 5.49 -12.43
CA VAL A 23 0.20 4.76 -13.64
C VAL A 23 -0.90 3.81 -14.10
N SER A 24 -1.60 3.18 -13.16
CA SER A 24 -2.73 2.31 -13.46
C SER A 24 -4.00 2.72 -12.70
N LEU A 25 -5.14 2.34 -13.28
CA LEU A 25 -6.47 2.56 -12.71
C LEU A 25 -7.32 1.32 -12.99
N VAL A 26 -8.05 0.87 -11.98
CA VAL A 26 -9.10 -0.14 -12.17
C VAL A 26 -10.42 0.56 -12.40
N CYS A 27 -11.05 0.29 -13.54
CA CYS A 27 -12.32 0.89 -13.90
C CYS A 27 -13.43 0.43 -12.94
N GLU A 28 -14.09 1.36 -12.29
CA GLU A 28 -15.16 1.09 -11.31
C GLU A 28 -16.40 0.42 -11.95
N TYR A 29 -16.56 0.55 -13.28
CA TYR A 29 -17.73 0.03 -14.00
C TYR A 29 -17.55 -1.38 -14.55
N CYS A 30 -16.35 -1.69 -15.05
CA CYS A 30 -16.13 -2.99 -15.71
C CYS A 30 -14.94 -3.77 -15.15
N ASN A 31 -14.30 -3.29 -14.08
CA ASN A 31 -13.15 -3.88 -13.41
C ASN A 31 -11.95 -4.15 -14.33
N SER A 32 -11.86 -3.46 -15.46
CA SER A 32 -10.70 -3.54 -16.34
C SER A 32 -9.57 -2.69 -15.81
N THR A 33 -8.36 -3.24 -15.83
CA THR A 33 -7.15 -2.48 -15.50
C THR A 33 -6.69 -1.68 -16.72
N ILE A 34 -6.55 -0.40 -16.52
CA ILE A 34 -6.18 0.58 -17.53
C ILE A 34 -4.82 1.16 -17.11
N VAL A 35 -3.88 1.25 -18.05
CA VAL A 35 -2.56 1.81 -17.82
C VAL A 35 -2.37 3.05 -18.70
N ARG A 36 -1.81 4.08 -18.09
CA ARG A 36 -1.41 5.31 -18.76
C ARG A 36 0.09 5.25 -19.09
N ARG A 37 0.42 5.30 -20.38
CA ARG A 37 1.79 5.41 -20.88
C ARG A 37 1.94 6.70 -21.69
N GLY A 38 2.37 7.76 -21.00
CA GLY A 38 2.37 9.10 -21.56
C GLY A 38 0.96 9.61 -21.84
N VAL A 39 0.63 9.87 -23.11
CA VAL A 39 -0.71 10.28 -23.57
C VAL A 39 -1.62 9.08 -23.91
N ASP A 40 -1.04 7.89 -24.07
CA ASP A 40 -1.76 6.69 -24.45
C ASP A 40 -2.36 5.97 -23.24
N ILE A 41 -3.55 5.43 -23.44
CA ILE A 41 -4.24 4.59 -22.47
C ILE A 41 -4.40 3.19 -23.06
N LYS A 42 -3.94 2.19 -22.33
CA LYS A 42 -4.03 0.79 -22.75
C LYS A 42 -4.80 -0.03 -21.73
N LEU A 43 -5.60 -0.95 -22.24
CA LEU A 43 -6.21 -2.02 -21.46
C LEU A 43 -5.16 -3.13 -21.28
N ILE A 44 -4.90 -3.55 -20.02
CA ILE A 44 -3.97 -4.66 -19.74
C ILE A 44 -4.69 -5.93 -19.25
N GLY A 45 -5.99 -5.88 -19.02
CA GLY A 45 -6.76 -7.06 -18.64
C GLY A 45 -7.88 -6.76 -17.65
N GLN A 46 -8.55 -7.80 -17.21
CA GLN A 46 -9.48 -7.73 -16.08
C GLN A 46 -8.73 -8.07 -14.80
N VAL A 47 -8.97 -7.31 -13.76
CA VAL A 47 -8.42 -7.61 -12.43
C VAL A 47 -9.16 -8.80 -11.85
N SER A 48 -8.44 -9.75 -11.24
CA SER A 48 -9.06 -10.79 -10.44
C SER A 48 -9.93 -10.17 -9.35
N ALA A 49 -11.10 -10.78 -9.10
CA ALA A 49 -12.00 -10.27 -8.07
C ALA A 49 -11.30 -10.23 -6.71
N LEU A 50 -11.35 -9.07 -6.06
CA LEU A 50 -10.86 -8.91 -4.70
C LEU A 50 -11.70 -9.76 -3.75
N VAL A 51 -11.03 -10.43 -2.84
CA VAL A 51 -11.71 -11.17 -1.77
C VAL A 51 -11.97 -10.22 -0.60
N ASP A 52 -13.17 -10.26 -0.04
CA ASP A 52 -13.46 -9.55 1.19
C ASP A 52 -12.72 -10.25 2.35
N ASN A 53 -11.63 -9.64 2.78
CA ASN A 53 -10.79 -10.13 3.87
C ASN A 53 -11.01 -9.37 5.19
N GLY A 54 -12.12 -8.64 5.29
CA GLY A 54 -12.52 -7.99 6.53
C GLY A 54 -11.83 -6.66 6.82
N SER A 55 -11.14 -6.05 5.87
CA SER A 55 -10.57 -4.71 6.05
C SER A 55 -11.68 -3.68 6.30
N PRO A 56 -11.54 -2.81 7.32
CA PRO A 56 -12.46 -1.70 7.51
C PRO A 56 -12.19 -0.52 6.57
N ILE A 57 -11.03 -0.48 5.92
CA ILE A 57 -10.60 0.61 5.05
C ILE A 57 -11.36 0.55 3.72
N VAL A 58 -11.66 1.71 3.15
CA VAL A 58 -12.30 1.85 1.84
C VAL A 58 -11.59 2.92 1.01
N LEU A 59 -11.74 2.87 -0.31
CA LEU A 59 -11.29 3.96 -1.18
C LEU A 59 -11.94 5.28 -0.77
N GLY A 60 -11.17 6.36 -0.83
CA GLY A 60 -11.60 7.69 -0.38
C GLY A 60 -11.57 7.90 1.14
N SER A 61 -11.17 6.90 1.94
CA SER A 61 -10.89 7.13 3.36
C SER A 61 -9.78 8.17 3.51
N ARG A 62 -9.93 9.07 4.48
CA ARG A 62 -9.00 10.18 4.73
C ARG A 62 -8.51 10.15 6.16
N GLY A 63 -7.25 10.55 6.34
CA GLY A 63 -6.61 10.62 7.65
C GLY A 63 -5.48 11.63 7.66
N ARG A 64 -4.70 11.61 8.73
CA ARG A 64 -3.48 12.42 8.87
C ARG A 64 -2.31 11.54 9.32
N PHE A 65 -1.20 11.64 8.63
CA PHE A 65 0.05 10.98 9.01
C PHE A 65 1.12 12.03 9.27
N LYS A 66 1.65 12.06 10.49
CA LYS A 66 2.64 13.09 10.95
C LYS A 66 2.18 14.52 10.64
N GLY A 67 0.88 14.79 10.86
CA GLY A 67 0.28 16.10 10.61
C GLY A 67 -0.13 16.35 9.16
N THR A 68 0.34 15.58 8.18
CA THR A 68 -0.01 15.72 6.76
C THR A 68 -1.28 14.95 6.44
N PRO A 69 -2.32 15.60 5.87
CA PRO A 69 -3.52 14.90 5.40
C PRO A 69 -3.20 13.90 4.29
N PHE A 70 -3.92 12.78 4.25
CA PHE A 70 -3.85 11.83 3.15
C PHE A 70 -5.23 11.27 2.78
N GLU A 71 -5.32 10.72 1.58
CA GLU A 71 -6.49 10.01 1.05
C GLU A 71 -6.07 8.63 0.52
N VAL A 72 -6.88 7.62 0.82
CA VAL A 72 -6.72 6.27 0.27
C VAL A 72 -7.22 6.27 -1.17
N ALA A 73 -6.32 6.07 -2.12
CA ALA A 73 -6.56 6.21 -3.54
C ALA A 73 -6.65 4.89 -4.30
N GLY A 74 -6.03 3.83 -3.77
CA GLY A 74 -6.04 2.52 -4.38
C GLY A 74 -5.85 1.42 -3.35
N ARG A 75 -6.17 0.19 -3.75
CA ARG A 75 -5.95 -1.03 -2.97
C ARG A 75 -5.29 -2.07 -3.84
N LEU A 76 -4.28 -2.71 -3.30
CA LEU A 76 -3.67 -3.91 -3.83
C LEU A 76 -3.91 -5.03 -2.82
N GLN A 77 -4.52 -6.11 -3.25
CA GLN A 77 -4.61 -7.32 -2.44
C GLN A 77 -3.45 -8.24 -2.80
N VAL A 78 -2.71 -8.61 -1.78
CA VAL A 78 -1.52 -9.44 -1.89
C VAL A 78 -1.81 -10.80 -1.28
N GLU A 79 -1.31 -11.86 -1.91
CA GLU A 79 -1.41 -13.22 -1.37
C GLU A 79 -0.06 -13.87 -1.20
N HIS A 80 0.04 -14.63 -0.14
CA HIS A 80 1.14 -15.52 0.15
C HIS A 80 0.54 -16.85 0.63
N GLY A 81 1.19 -17.96 0.47
CA GLY A 81 0.67 -19.30 0.75
C GLY A 81 -0.04 -19.52 2.10
N ARG A 82 -0.04 -18.56 2.99
CA ARG A 82 -0.69 -18.58 4.32
C ARG A 82 -1.84 -17.58 4.49
N GLY A 83 -2.19 -16.83 3.44
CA GLY A 83 -3.27 -15.85 3.52
C GLY A 83 -3.09 -14.65 2.59
N SER A 84 -3.93 -13.66 2.77
CA SER A 84 -3.88 -12.41 2.02
C SER A 84 -3.97 -11.20 2.95
N TRP A 85 -3.35 -10.09 2.53
CA TRP A 85 -3.45 -8.79 3.19
C TRP A 85 -3.70 -7.71 2.15
N ASN A 86 -3.90 -6.47 2.60
CA ASN A 86 -4.09 -5.33 1.73
C ASN A 86 -2.93 -4.34 1.87
N GLU A 87 -2.55 -3.77 0.74
CA GLU A 87 -1.70 -2.60 0.64
C GLU A 87 -2.55 -1.46 0.06
N TRP A 88 -2.83 -0.45 0.86
CA TRP A 88 -3.62 0.70 0.46
C TRP A 88 -2.71 1.81 -0.01
N PHE A 89 -2.81 2.18 -1.29
CA PHE A 89 -2.07 3.31 -1.83
C PHE A 89 -2.67 4.62 -1.31
N ILE A 90 -1.85 5.47 -0.74
CA ILE A 90 -2.26 6.76 -0.17
C ILE A 90 -1.57 7.91 -0.87
N ASN A 91 -2.32 8.97 -1.14
CA ASN A 91 -1.81 10.25 -1.60
C ASN A 91 -1.83 11.25 -0.46
N LEU A 92 -0.69 11.88 -0.18
CA LEU A 92 -0.56 12.90 0.84
C LEU A 92 -0.77 14.29 0.23
N ALA A 93 -1.26 15.23 1.03
CA ALA A 93 -1.57 16.60 0.59
C ALA A 93 -0.32 17.41 0.21
N ASP A 94 0.87 16.98 0.61
CA ASP A 94 2.16 17.58 0.25
C ASP A 94 2.72 17.09 -1.11
N GLY A 95 1.94 16.27 -1.83
CA GLY A 95 2.32 15.70 -3.13
C GLY A 95 3.09 14.38 -3.04
N ASN A 96 3.47 13.92 -1.85
CA ASN A 96 4.04 12.61 -1.63
C ASN A 96 2.98 11.51 -1.72
N SER A 97 3.43 10.27 -1.84
CA SER A 97 2.56 9.09 -1.77
C SER A 97 3.23 7.98 -0.98
N GLY A 98 2.45 7.00 -0.55
CA GLY A 98 2.96 5.87 0.22
C GLY A 98 1.96 4.74 0.31
N TRP A 99 2.16 3.88 1.28
CA TRP A 99 1.33 2.70 1.51
C TRP A 99 0.86 2.63 2.96
N LEU A 100 -0.39 2.27 3.12
CA LEU A 100 -0.97 1.86 4.39
C LEU A 100 -1.17 0.33 4.32
N ALA A 101 -0.27 -0.40 4.94
CA ALA A 101 -0.35 -1.85 5.07
C ALA A 101 -1.46 -2.23 6.06
N ASP A 102 -2.22 -3.26 5.74
CA ASP A 102 -3.34 -3.78 6.53
C ASP A 102 -3.30 -5.32 6.54
N ALA A 103 -2.66 -5.86 7.56
CA ALA A 103 -2.45 -7.28 7.73
C ALA A 103 -3.03 -7.75 9.07
N MET A 104 -4.16 -8.47 9.04
CA MET A 104 -4.81 -9.07 10.22
C MET A 104 -5.04 -8.06 11.38
N GLY A 105 -5.46 -6.83 11.05
CA GLY A 105 -5.71 -5.78 12.04
C GLY A 105 -4.45 -5.07 12.54
N GLN A 106 -3.29 -5.36 12.00
CA GLN A 106 -2.08 -4.59 12.19
C GLN A 106 -1.91 -3.62 11.02
N PHE A 107 -1.61 -2.37 11.35
CA PHE A 107 -1.49 -1.31 10.37
C PHE A 107 -0.12 -0.63 10.46
N ALA A 108 0.41 -0.24 9.31
CA ALA A 108 1.62 0.58 9.23
C ALA A 108 1.50 1.54 8.05
N ILE A 109 1.96 2.78 8.21
CA ILE A 109 2.12 3.72 7.09
C ILE A 109 3.59 3.86 6.79
N VAL A 110 3.95 3.67 5.52
CA VAL A 110 5.32 3.77 5.01
C VAL A 110 5.37 4.64 3.76
N LEU A 111 6.41 5.45 3.67
CA LEU A 111 6.68 6.31 2.52
C LEU A 111 7.97 5.89 1.83
N PRO A 112 8.06 5.97 0.49
CA PRO A 112 9.26 5.61 -0.24
C PRO A 112 10.42 6.53 0.13
N LYS A 113 11.62 5.98 0.17
CA LYS A 113 12.87 6.70 0.37
C LYS A 113 13.84 6.43 -0.77
N ASN A 114 14.81 7.32 -0.90
CA ASN A 114 15.87 7.12 -1.86
C ASN A 114 16.64 5.82 -1.53
N ARG A 115 16.96 5.02 -2.56
CA ARG A 115 17.71 3.76 -2.42
C ARG A 115 19.09 3.94 -1.76
N GLN A 116 19.63 5.16 -1.74
CA GLN A 116 20.91 5.47 -1.07
C GLN A 116 20.90 5.15 0.43
N VAL A 117 19.74 5.18 1.08
CA VAL A 117 19.65 4.85 2.53
C VAL A 117 19.92 3.37 2.83
N VAL A 118 19.86 2.51 1.81
CA VAL A 118 20.11 1.05 1.90
C VAL A 118 21.32 0.60 1.06
N ALA A 119 21.88 1.47 0.23
CA ALA A 119 22.94 1.11 -0.71
C ALA A 119 24.17 0.51 0.01
N GLY A 120 24.57 -0.71 -0.41
CA GLY A 120 25.70 -1.45 0.17
C GLY A 120 25.53 -1.94 1.61
N ARG A 121 24.33 -1.77 2.18
CA ARG A 121 24.03 -2.14 3.60
C ARG A 121 23.04 -3.29 3.71
N VAL A 122 22.26 -3.51 2.67
CA VAL A 122 21.21 -4.52 2.62
C VAL A 122 21.64 -5.63 1.69
N PRO A 123 21.64 -6.90 2.13
CA PRO A 123 22.01 -8.02 1.28
C PRO A 123 20.92 -8.29 0.22
N PRO A 124 21.24 -9.07 -0.86
CA PRO A 124 20.22 -9.60 -1.74
C PRO A 124 19.14 -10.34 -0.97
N TYR A 125 17.90 -10.31 -1.46
CA TYR A 125 16.74 -10.95 -0.80
C TYR A 125 17.03 -12.40 -0.38
N ALA A 126 17.71 -13.18 -1.24
CA ALA A 126 18.03 -14.58 -0.95
C ALA A 126 18.86 -14.77 0.33
N ASN A 127 19.64 -13.76 0.73
CA ASN A 127 20.56 -13.79 1.87
C ASN A 127 19.99 -13.10 3.12
N VAL A 128 18.77 -12.54 3.06
CA VAL A 128 18.12 -11.96 4.24
C VAL A 128 17.58 -13.08 5.12
N SER A 129 17.81 -13.02 6.41
CA SER A 129 17.26 -13.96 7.39
C SER A 129 16.33 -13.27 8.38
N VAL A 130 15.20 -13.89 8.66
CA VAL A 130 14.30 -13.43 9.75
C VAL A 130 15.07 -13.45 11.06
N ASN A 131 14.81 -12.48 11.95
CA ASN A 131 15.52 -12.19 13.19
C ASN A 131 16.95 -11.63 13.02
N SER A 132 17.45 -11.45 11.81
CA SER A 132 18.71 -10.69 11.62
C SER A 132 18.46 -9.18 11.76
N THR A 133 19.52 -8.47 12.07
CA THR A 133 19.49 -6.99 12.18
C THR A 133 20.13 -6.37 10.96
N ILE A 134 19.44 -5.41 10.36
CA ILE A 134 19.92 -4.59 9.25
C ILE A 134 19.84 -3.11 9.67
N VAL A 135 20.84 -2.32 9.29
CA VAL A 135 20.82 -0.87 9.55
C VAL A 135 20.24 -0.14 8.35
N ILE A 136 19.11 0.54 8.53
CA ILE A 136 18.45 1.33 7.51
C ILE A 136 18.39 2.79 7.97
N ASP A 137 18.91 3.71 7.17
CA ASP A 137 18.99 5.15 7.48
C ASP A 137 19.60 5.42 8.87
N GLY A 138 20.63 4.63 9.24
CA GLY A 138 21.30 4.73 10.54
C GLY A 138 20.55 4.06 11.71
N ILE A 139 19.36 3.49 11.48
CA ILE A 139 18.55 2.85 12.50
C ILE A 139 18.73 1.33 12.44
N PRO A 140 19.16 0.66 13.51
CA PRO A 140 19.14 -0.79 13.60
C PRO A 140 17.71 -1.30 13.63
N ALA A 141 17.38 -2.21 12.71
CA ALA A 141 16.04 -2.80 12.59
C ALA A 141 16.12 -4.32 12.46
N VAL A 142 15.24 -5.02 13.14
CA VAL A 142 15.14 -6.49 13.12
C VAL A 142 14.21 -6.90 12.00
N VAL A 143 14.64 -7.85 11.17
CA VAL A 143 13.83 -8.47 10.15
C VAL A 143 12.73 -9.30 10.82
N VAL A 144 11.47 -8.90 10.67
CA VAL A 144 10.30 -9.57 11.25
C VAL A 144 9.57 -10.45 10.25
N ASP A 145 9.71 -10.14 8.96
CA ASP A 145 9.12 -10.94 7.89
C ASP A 145 9.97 -10.90 6.62
N ARG A 146 10.01 -12.03 5.90
CA ARG A 146 10.62 -12.18 4.59
C ARG A 146 9.72 -13.07 3.75
N ARG A 147 9.21 -12.53 2.64
CA ARG A 147 8.21 -13.21 1.84
C ARG A 147 8.40 -13.03 0.35
N ALA A 148 8.12 -14.09 -0.40
CA ALA A 148 7.76 -14.00 -1.81
C ALA A 148 6.23 -14.04 -1.87
N ALA A 149 5.61 -13.06 -2.49
CA ALA A 149 4.17 -12.90 -2.56
C ALA A 149 3.74 -12.53 -3.98
N SER A 150 2.45 -12.63 -4.27
CA SER A 150 1.90 -12.26 -5.56
C SER A 150 0.72 -11.30 -5.42
N TYR A 151 0.52 -10.48 -6.44
CA TYR A 151 -0.66 -9.64 -6.53
C TYR A 151 -1.87 -10.49 -6.90
N LYS A 152 -2.93 -10.40 -6.11
CA LYS A 152 -4.18 -11.11 -6.35
C LYS A 152 -5.15 -10.27 -7.17
N GLY A 153 -5.24 -9.00 -6.85
CA GLY A 153 -6.14 -8.05 -7.50
C GLY A 153 -5.94 -6.64 -6.96
N ALA A 154 -6.61 -5.69 -7.59
CA ALA A 154 -6.51 -4.28 -7.24
C ALA A 154 -7.85 -3.55 -7.41
N GLU A 155 -7.98 -2.38 -6.80
CA GLU A 155 -9.05 -1.40 -7.03
C GLU A 155 -8.51 0.04 -6.90
N GLY A 156 -9.20 0.99 -7.51
CA GLY A 156 -8.79 2.38 -7.52
C GLY A 156 -7.56 2.65 -8.39
N ILE A 157 -6.71 3.57 -7.96
CA ILE A 157 -5.51 3.99 -8.70
C ILE A 157 -4.24 3.49 -8.02
N LEU A 158 -3.24 3.09 -8.83
CA LEU A 158 -1.94 2.60 -8.34
C LEU A 158 -0.79 3.31 -9.04
N PRO A 159 0.39 3.41 -8.39
CA PRO A 159 1.57 4.08 -8.96
C PRO A 159 2.36 3.20 -9.93
N PHE A 160 1.91 1.98 -10.19
CA PHE A 160 2.55 1.02 -11.11
C PHE A 160 1.51 0.10 -11.76
N GLU A 161 1.96 -0.67 -12.74
CA GLU A 161 1.13 -1.70 -13.41
C GLU A 161 1.05 -2.94 -12.50
N ALA A 162 -0.07 -3.14 -11.81
CA ALA A 162 -0.30 -4.29 -10.94
C ALA A 162 -1.01 -5.40 -11.74
N GLU A 163 -0.26 -6.39 -12.19
CA GLU A 163 -0.81 -7.54 -12.90
C GLU A 163 -1.08 -8.69 -11.92
N PRO A 164 -2.28 -9.31 -11.95
CA PRO A 164 -2.57 -10.49 -11.14
C PRO A 164 -1.55 -11.61 -11.38
N GLY A 165 -1.05 -12.21 -10.31
CA GLY A 165 -0.03 -13.26 -10.36
C GLY A 165 1.41 -12.73 -10.44
N MET A 166 1.64 -11.44 -10.61
CA MET A 166 2.98 -10.86 -10.56
C MET A 166 3.61 -11.10 -9.18
N LEU A 167 4.74 -11.78 -9.18
CA LEU A 167 5.51 -12.07 -7.96
C LEU A 167 6.34 -10.85 -7.55
N PHE A 168 6.51 -10.68 -6.26
CA PHE A 168 7.49 -9.75 -5.70
C PHE A 168 8.10 -10.32 -4.40
N HIS A 169 9.26 -9.78 -4.04
CA HIS A 169 9.99 -10.17 -2.86
C HIS A 169 10.05 -9.00 -1.88
N GLY A 170 9.51 -9.20 -0.69
CA GLY A 170 9.44 -8.19 0.35
C GLY A 170 10.11 -8.62 1.65
N VAL A 171 10.65 -7.65 2.37
CA VAL A 171 11.22 -7.83 3.70
C VAL A 171 10.73 -6.70 4.59
N ASP A 172 10.10 -7.05 5.71
CA ASP A 172 9.66 -6.08 6.71
C ASP A 172 10.56 -6.13 7.94
N LEU A 173 10.85 -4.94 8.49
CA LEU A 173 11.70 -4.79 9.65
C LEU A 173 11.06 -3.84 10.67
N ARG A 174 11.42 -4.03 11.93
CA ARG A 174 11.00 -3.15 13.03
C ARG A 174 12.20 -2.57 13.76
N GLY A 175 12.18 -1.27 13.96
CA GLY A 175 13.10 -0.54 14.84
C GLY A 175 12.61 -0.57 16.30
N HIS A 176 13.43 -0.05 17.20
CA HIS A 176 13.17 -0.10 18.65
C HIS A 176 12.16 0.95 19.16
N LYS A 177 11.89 2.00 18.37
CA LYS A 177 11.00 3.11 18.74
C LYS A 177 9.69 3.14 17.96
N GLY A 178 9.27 1.97 17.42
CA GLY A 178 8.05 1.87 16.62
C GLY A 178 8.25 2.12 15.12
N GLU A 179 9.50 2.32 14.69
CA GLU A 179 9.80 2.44 13.26
C GLU A 179 9.42 1.14 12.54
N PHE A 180 8.84 1.28 11.36
CA PHE A 180 8.53 0.20 10.46
C PHE A 180 9.20 0.45 9.11
N PHE A 181 9.87 -0.58 8.60
CA PHE A 181 10.56 -0.53 7.32
C PHE A 181 10.05 -1.66 6.44
N SER A 182 9.86 -1.36 5.16
CA SER A 182 9.57 -2.38 4.15
C SER A 182 10.57 -2.20 3.00
N LEU A 183 11.18 -3.29 2.58
CA LEU A 183 12.12 -3.33 1.47
C LEU A 183 11.48 -4.11 0.32
N ASP A 184 11.27 -3.45 -0.81
CA ASP A 184 10.75 -4.07 -2.01
C ASP A 184 11.91 -4.41 -2.96
N TYR A 185 12.16 -5.69 -3.14
CA TYR A 185 13.18 -6.23 -4.04
C TYR A 185 12.67 -6.45 -5.47
N GLY A 186 11.36 -6.21 -5.69
CA GLY A 186 10.74 -6.51 -6.99
C GLY A 186 10.67 -7.99 -7.30
N THR A 187 10.74 -8.32 -8.58
CA THR A 187 10.59 -9.70 -9.08
C THR A 187 11.86 -10.54 -9.02
N ASP A 188 13.03 -9.92 -8.90
CA ASP A 188 14.32 -10.62 -8.87
C ASP A 188 14.82 -10.84 -7.43
N PRO A 189 14.89 -12.09 -6.93
CA PRO A 189 15.37 -12.38 -5.58
C PRO A 189 16.87 -12.10 -5.39
N ASN A 190 17.63 -11.95 -6.47
CA ASN A 190 19.06 -11.60 -6.41
C ASN A 190 19.31 -10.10 -6.46
N HIS A 191 18.23 -9.31 -6.59
CA HIS A 191 18.33 -7.85 -6.59
C HIS A 191 18.93 -7.38 -5.24
N ASN A 192 19.94 -6.51 -5.31
CA ASN A 192 20.71 -6.03 -4.15
C ASN A 192 20.47 -4.56 -3.81
N SER A 193 19.52 -3.92 -4.48
CA SER A 193 19.16 -2.51 -4.27
C SER A 193 17.64 -2.35 -4.18
N PRO A 194 17.02 -2.88 -3.11
CA PRO A 194 15.57 -2.78 -2.94
C PRO A 194 15.11 -1.33 -2.85
N LEU A 195 13.83 -1.10 -3.15
CA LEU A 195 13.19 0.18 -2.84
C LEU A 195 12.81 0.19 -1.37
N PRO A 196 13.41 1.11 -0.57
CA PRO A 196 13.08 1.20 0.84
C PRO A 196 11.84 2.07 1.06
N TYR A 197 10.98 1.60 1.94
CA TYR A 197 9.87 2.36 2.51
C TYR A 197 10.09 2.48 4.00
N ILE A 198 9.91 3.68 4.54
CA ILE A 198 10.14 3.98 5.95
C ILE A 198 8.91 4.66 6.54
N GLY A 199 8.50 4.22 7.69
CA GLY A 199 7.36 4.76 8.42
C GLY A 199 7.24 4.20 9.81
N GLU A 200 6.01 3.95 10.24
CA GLU A 200 5.73 3.47 11.58
C GLU A 200 4.47 2.63 11.64
N ALA A 201 4.40 1.74 12.62
CA ALA A 201 3.16 1.05 12.98
C ALA A 201 2.17 2.06 13.58
N ILE A 202 0.90 1.95 13.20
CA ILE A 202 -0.16 2.87 13.60
C ILE A 202 -1.40 2.11 14.03
N THR A 203 -2.32 2.81 14.71
CA THR A 203 -3.73 2.43 14.74
C THR A 203 -4.55 3.34 13.81
N LEU A 204 -5.70 2.88 13.33
CA LEU A 204 -6.56 3.72 12.49
C LEU A 204 -7.07 4.95 13.25
N ALA A 205 -7.16 4.87 14.58
CA ALA A 205 -7.52 5.98 15.44
C ALA A 205 -6.42 7.05 15.51
N ASP A 206 -5.14 6.66 15.56
CA ASP A 206 -4.01 7.61 15.63
C ASP A 206 -3.98 8.54 14.41
N VAL A 207 -4.37 8.01 13.25
CA VAL A 207 -4.42 8.78 12.01
C VAL A 207 -5.80 9.37 11.70
N GLY A 208 -6.80 9.11 12.56
CA GLY A 208 -8.17 9.60 12.40
C GLY A 208 -8.83 9.14 11.10
N LEU A 209 -8.55 7.92 10.64
CA LEU A 209 -9.00 7.43 9.33
C LEU A 209 -10.53 7.31 9.27
N HIS A 210 -11.16 7.96 8.28
CA HIS A 210 -12.60 7.93 8.03
C HIS A 210 -12.93 8.24 6.54
N PRO A 211 -14.09 7.79 5.99
CA PRO A 211 -14.98 6.81 6.59
C PRO A 211 -14.36 5.42 6.67
N LEU A 212 -14.83 4.61 7.58
CA LEU A 212 -14.50 3.19 7.65
C LEU A 212 -15.76 2.38 7.36
N ARG A 213 -15.60 1.24 6.69
CA ARG A 213 -16.68 0.28 6.48
C ARG A 213 -17.12 -0.30 7.84
N PRO A 214 -18.43 -0.32 8.15
CA PRO A 214 -18.92 -1.02 9.32
C PRO A 214 -18.71 -2.53 9.13
N PHE A 215 -18.05 -3.18 10.10
CA PHE A 215 -17.82 -4.61 10.08
C PHE A 215 -18.57 -5.30 11.22
N LYS A 216 -19.30 -6.39 10.93
CA LYS A 216 -19.95 -7.19 11.98
C LYS A 216 -18.88 -7.81 12.87
N GLY A 217 -18.86 -7.43 14.16
CA GLY A 217 -17.87 -7.89 15.12
C GLY A 217 -16.74 -6.89 15.44
N TRP A 218 -16.58 -5.83 14.64
CA TRP A 218 -15.66 -4.76 14.98
C TRP A 218 -16.31 -3.79 15.96
N ARG A 219 -15.82 -3.77 17.21
CA ARG A 219 -16.11 -2.66 18.11
C ARG A 219 -15.14 -1.53 17.76
N ARG A 220 -15.67 -0.37 17.37
CA ARG A 220 -14.84 0.83 17.27
C ARG A 220 -14.12 1.01 18.61
N PRO A 221 -12.79 1.18 18.64
CA PRO A 221 -12.15 1.67 19.85
C PRO A 221 -12.86 2.95 20.26
N ALA A 222 -13.26 3.05 21.52
CA ALA A 222 -13.81 4.28 22.04
C ALA A 222 -12.77 5.40 21.84
N PRO A 223 -13.18 6.60 21.42
CA PRO A 223 -12.27 7.73 21.35
C PRO A 223 -11.61 7.91 22.72
N ALA A 224 -10.30 8.15 22.74
CA ALA A 224 -9.57 8.39 23.97
C ALA A 224 -10.26 9.51 24.76
N GLY A 225 -10.76 9.22 25.97
CA GLY A 225 -11.49 10.17 26.82
C GLY A 225 -13.00 10.00 26.85
N ALA A 226 -13.61 9.01 26.20
CA ALA A 226 -15.02 8.73 26.40
C ALA A 226 -15.25 8.09 27.78
N PRO A 227 -16.24 8.61 28.59
CA PRO A 227 -16.57 8.01 29.89
C PRO A 227 -17.07 6.58 29.69
N SER A 228 -16.59 5.65 30.51
CA SER A 228 -17.08 4.27 30.52
C SER A 228 -18.61 4.26 30.76
N PRO A 229 -19.38 3.48 29.97
CA PRO A 229 -20.80 3.31 30.29
C PRO A 229 -20.89 2.65 31.65
N GLN A 230 -21.50 3.37 32.60
CA GLN A 230 -21.85 2.83 33.90
C GLN A 230 -22.92 1.76 33.68
N GLY A 231 -22.62 0.51 34.04
CA GLY A 231 -23.55 -0.62 34.04
C GLY A 231 -24.64 -0.50 35.13
#